data_3f6af3c2c3a30b06932ed961ae028527
#
_entry.id   3f6af3c2c3a30b06932ed961ae028527
#
_cell.length_a   1.000
_cell.length_b   1.000
_cell.length_c   1.000
_cell.angle_alpha   90.00
_cell.angle_beta   90.00
_cell.angle_gamma   90.00
#
_symmetry.space_group_name_H-M   'P 1'
#
loop_
_entity.id
_entity.type
_entity.pdbx_description
1 polymer ?
#
loop_
_entity_poly.entity_id
_entity_poly.type
_entity_poly.pdbx_seq_one_letter_code
_entity_poly.pdbx_strand_id
1 'polypeptide(L)'
;VGLDLSFFDNRLNANFTYYNRLTMDKYADLSLPTTTGFSSVKNNNGDFRNSGVEMELSGTILKIKDWTWKMGGNISYNKNKVVTLPDNGQPKNRIGGQQIYTGRKVLDEAGNQVDEVIFVGGKQEGQEPGILVGYKAEGLYKDWKDIPGDLVVKTGNYQGKYQYGPKAYAALSDAEKAKALQN
;
A
#
# COMPACT_ATOMS: atom_id res chain seq x y z
N VAL A 1 -2.94 -28.30 0.80
CA VAL A 1 -3.35 -29.36 1.72
C VAL A 1 -4.79 -29.08 2.09
N GLY A 2 -5.66 -30.10 1.94
CA GLY A 2 -7.07 -30.03 2.31
C GLY A 2 -7.38 -31.05 3.41
N LEU A 3 -8.36 -30.70 4.23
CA LEU A 3 -8.90 -31.57 5.28
C LEU A 3 -10.42 -31.45 5.26
N ASP A 4 -11.08 -32.55 5.04
CA ASP A 4 -12.54 -32.68 5.04
C ASP A 4 -12.95 -33.53 6.23
N LEU A 5 -13.77 -32.97 7.08
CA LEU A 5 -14.24 -33.57 8.33
C LEU A 5 -15.76 -33.62 8.33
N SER A 6 -16.30 -34.75 8.75
CA SER A 6 -17.73 -34.92 8.96
C SER A 6 -17.98 -35.49 10.35
N PHE A 7 -18.92 -34.89 11.06
CA PHE A 7 -19.28 -35.26 12.42
C PHE A 7 -20.79 -35.53 12.52
N PHE A 8 -21.18 -36.33 13.49
CA PHE A 8 -22.58 -36.60 13.83
C PHE A 8 -23.41 -37.13 12.65
N ASP A 9 -22.90 -38.19 11.98
CA ASP A 9 -23.55 -38.78 10.81
C ASP A 9 -23.82 -37.75 9.69
N ASN A 10 -22.78 -37.00 9.33
CA ASN A 10 -22.83 -35.91 8.33
C ASN A 10 -23.74 -34.74 8.68
N ARG A 11 -24.09 -34.58 9.95
CA ARG A 11 -24.86 -33.39 10.40
C ARG A 11 -24.03 -32.14 10.49
N LEU A 12 -22.71 -32.26 10.69
CA LEU A 12 -21.77 -31.15 10.68
C LEU A 12 -20.61 -31.52 9.75
N ASN A 13 -20.37 -30.69 8.76
CA ASN A 13 -19.25 -30.81 7.83
C ASN A 13 -18.35 -29.58 7.93
N ALA A 14 -17.05 -29.81 7.97
CA ALA A 14 -16.03 -28.78 8.00
C ALA A 14 -14.95 -29.09 6.96
N ASN A 15 -14.73 -28.16 6.06
CA ASN A 15 -13.68 -28.22 5.05
C ASN A 15 -12.65 -27.17 5.36
N PHE A 16 -11.39 -27.57 5.37
CA PHE A 16 -10.26 -26.67 5.58
C PHE A 16 -9.26 -26.87 4.46
N THR A 17 -8.86 -25.79 3.82
CA THR A 17 -7.84 -25.81 2.75
C THR A 17 -6.75 -24.79 3.04
N TYR A 18 -5.51 -25.24 3.02
CA TYR A 18 -4.33 -24.41 2.97
C TYR A 18 -3.62 -24.56 1.63
N TYR A 19 -3.31 -23.44 1.00
CA TYR A 19 -2.56 -23.45 -0.25
C TYR A 19 -1.40 -22.45 -0.22
N ASN A 20 -0.33 -22.81 -0.95
CA ASN A 20 0.81 -21.96 -1.22
C ASN A 20 1.26 -22.28 -2.65
N ARG A 21 0.94 -21.37 -3.57
CA ARG A 21 1.18 -21.55 -4.99
C ARG A 21 2.17 -20.50 -5.48
N LEU A 22 3.25 -20.94 -6.10
CA LEU A 22 4.16 -20.11 -6.85
C LEU A 22 3.83 -20.20 -8.34
N THR A 23 3.54 -19.09 -8.98
CA THR A 23 3.42 -18.97 -10.43
C THR A 23 4.70 -18.32 -10.92
N MET A 24 5.46 -19.04 -11.72
CA MET A 24 6.72 -18.59 -12.31
C MET A 24 6.49 -18.13 -13.75
N ASP A 25 7.43 -17.36 -14.27
CA ASP A 25 7.47 -16.94 -15.66
C ASP A 25 6.18 -16.23 -16.14
N LYS A 26 5.59 -15.46 -15.24
CA LYS A 26 4.40 -14.67 -15.59
C LYS A 26 4.78 -13.50 -16.48
N TYR A 27 3.95 -13.20 -17.46
CA TYR A 27 4.11 -12.02 -18.28
C TYR A 27 4.09 -10.75 -17.44
N ALA A 28 5.16 -9.97 -17.54
CA ALA A 28 5.28 -8.66 -16.93
C ALA A 28 5.80 -7.66 -17.98
N ASP A 29 5.36 -6.42 -17.87
CA ASP A 29 5.84 -5.36 -18.76
C ASP A 29 7.21 -4.88 -18.29
N LEU A 30 8.21 -4.99 -19.16
CA LEU A 30 9.54 -4.41 -19.00
C LEU A 30 9.55 -3.05 -19.69
N SER A 31 9.80 -1.98 -18.93
CA SER A 31 9.96 -0.64 -19.50
C SER A 31 11.24 -0.54 -20.28
N LEU A 32 11.17 0.00 -21.49
CA LEU A 32 12.31 0.20 -22.35
C LEU A 32 12.73 1.68 -22.37
N PRO A 33 14.02 1.98 -22.59
CA PRO A 33 14.45 3.34 -22.84
C PRO A 33 13.73 3.92 -24.06
N THR A 34 13.36 5.19 -23.98
CA THR A 34 12.64 5.90 -25.06
C THR A 34 13.38 5.92 -26.39
N THR A 35 14.70 5.74 -26.37
CA THR A 35 15.57 5.61 -27.57
C THR A 35 15.22 4.40 -28.42
N THR A 36 14.55 3.38 -27.89
CA THR A 36 14.13 2.19 -28.65
C THR A 36 12.88 2.40 -29.49
N GLY A 37 12.16 3.50 -29.31
CA GLY A 37 10.88 3.78 -29.96
C GLY A 37 9.69 3.02 -29.36
N PHE A 38 9.93 2.18 -28.36
CA PHE A 38 8.87 1.45 -27.62
C PHE A 38 8.91 1.83 -26.16
N SER A 39 7.73 1.91 -25.52
CA SER A 39 7.63 2.20 -24.09
C SER A 39 7.83 0.98 -23.20
N SER A 40 7.46 -0.19 -23.70
CA SER A 40 7.59 -1.45 -22.95
C SER A 40 7.58 -2.65 -23.88
N VAL A 41 8.11 -3.75 -23.40
CA VAL A 41 8.02 -5.08 -24.02
C VAL A 41 7.51 -6.07 -22.97
N LYS A 42 6.72 -7.04 -23.40
CA LYS A 42 6.30 -8.13 -22.52
C LYS A 42 7.45 -9.12 -22.34
N ASN A 43 7.78 -9.39 -21.08
CA ASN A 43 8.81 -10.34 -20.71
C ASN A 43 8.22 -11.41 -19.79
N ASN A 44 8.83 -12.60 -19.82
CA ASN A 44 8.32 -13.80 -19.16
C ASN A 44 9.18 -14.15 -17.94
N ASN A 45 9.39 -13.21 -17.04
CA ASN A 45 10.25 -13.39 -15.87
C ASN A 45 9.66 -12.80 -14.57
N GLY A 46 8.35 -12.72 -14.49
CA GLY A 46 7.68 -12.34 -13.27
C GLY A 46 7.21 -13.54 -12.46
N ASP A 47 7.59 -13.62 -11.19
CA ASP A 47 7.13 -14.65 -10.27
C ASP A 47 6.15 -14.09 -9.25
N PHE A 48 5.12 -14.87 -8.99
CA PHE A 48 4.03 -14.43 -8.13
C PHE A 48 3.60 -15.56 -7.20
N ARG A 49 3.51 -15.26 -5.92
CA ARG A 49 3.10 -16.23 -4.90
C ARG A 49 1.73 -15.88 -4.34
N ASN A 50 0.85 -16.90 -4.35
CA ASN A 50 -0.44 -16.86 -3.68
C ASN A 50 -0.43 -17.88 -2.55
N SER A 51 -0.74 -17.44 -1.34
CA SER A 51 -0.91 -18.33 -0.19
C SER A 51 -2.17 -17.95 0.56
N GLY A 52 -2.84 -18.93 1.10
CA GLY A 52 -4.07 -18.65 1.81
C GLY A 52 -4.63 -19.84 2.55
N VAL A 53 -5.67 -19.54 3.30
CA VAL A 53 -6.49 -20.50 4.02
C VAL A 53 -7.95 -20.28 3.67
N GLU A 54 -8.66 -21.37 3.50
CA GLU A 54 -10.10 -21.38 3.26
C GLU A 54 -10.73 -22.34 4.26
N MET A 55 -11.81 -21.93 4.85
CA MET A 55 -12.59 -22.76 5.77
C MET A 55 -14.06 -22.64 5.42
N GLU A 56 -14.72 -23.78 5.31
CA GLU A 56 -16.16 -23.88 5.14
C GLU A 56 -16.72 -24.74 6.25
N LEU A 57 -17.79 -24.27 6.87
CA LEU A 57 -18.52 -25.00 7.88
C LEU A 57 -19.99 -25.05 7.48
N SER A 58 -20.58 -26.24 7.46
CA SER A 58 -21.99 -26.42 7.17
C SER A 58 -22.59 -27.49 8.07
N GLY A 59 -23.83 -27.27 8.47
CA GLY A 59 -24.47 -28.22 9.38
C GLY A 59 -25.98 -28.16 9.38
N THR A 60 -26.58 -29.28 9.80
CA THR A 60 -28.00 -29.38 10.10
C THR A 60 -28.21 -29.12 11.58
N ILE A 61 -28.64 -27.89 11.89
CA ILE A 61 -28.84 -27.43 13.28
C ILE A 61 -30.03 -28.10 13.93
N LEU A 62 -31.13 -28.22 13.17
CA LEU A 62 -32.37 -28.77 13.67
C LEU A 62 -32.99 -29.66 12.61
N LYS A 63 -33.47 -30.82 13.06
CA LYS A 63 -34.29 -31.75 12.24
C LYS A 63 -35.39 -32.31 13.12
N ILE A 64 -36.63 -31.83 12.94
CA ILE A 64 -37.81 -32.24 13.69
C ILE A 64 -38.95 -32.51 12.70
N LYS A 65 -39.43 -33.74 12.62
CA LYS A 65 -40.49 -34.13 11.69
C LYS A 65 -40.28 -33.58 10.28
N ASP A 66 -41.12 -32.63 9.88
CA ASP A 66 -41.11 -32.03 8.53
C ASP A 66 -40.19 -30.81 8.42
N TRP A 67 -39.55 -30.41 9.54
CA TRP A 67 -38.68 -29.24 9.58
C TRP A 67 -37.21 -29.64 9.60
N THR A 68 -36.46 -29.06 8.65
CA THR A 68 -34.99 -29.20 8.63
C THR A 68 -34.38 -27.82 8.48
N TRP A 69 -33.60 -27.44 9.49
CA TRP A 69 -32.85 -26.17 9.45
C TRP A 69 -31.36 -26.47 9.24
N LYS A 70 -30.82 -25.96 8.13
CA LYS A 70 -29.40 -26.02 7.80
C LYS A 70 -28.78 -24.64 7.87
N MET A 71 -27.55 -24.56 8.36
CA MET A 71 -26.75 -23.35 8.42
C MET A 71 -25.35 -23.67 7.92
N GLY A 72 -24.74 -22.69 7.25
CA GLY A 72 -23.36 -22.80 6.79
C GLY A 72 -22.75 -21.42 6.61
N GLY A 73 -21.43 -21.39 6.60
CA GLY A 73 -20.65 -20.21 6.36
C GLY A 73 -19.27 -20.59 5.88
N ASN A 74 -18.63 -19.66 5.19
CA ASN A 74 -17.24 -19.79 4.76
C ASN A 74 -16.45 -18.55 5.16
N ILE A 75 -15.16 -18.74 5.33
CA ILE A 75 -14.17 -17.69 5.53
C ILE A 75 -12.93 -18.03 4.71
N SER A 76 -12.40 -17.04 4.02
CA SER A 76 -11.16 -17.19 3.28
C SER A 76 -10.21 -16.04 3.58
N TYR A 77 -8.93 -16.37 3.67
CA TYR A 77 -7.86 -15.41 3.75
C TYR A 77 -6.83 -15.71 2.67
N ASN A 78 -6.55 -14.73 1.83
CA ASN A 78 -5.60 -14.86 0.73
C ASN A 78 -4.54 -13.76 0.84
N LYS A 79 -3.28 -14.14 0.71
CA LYS A 79 -2.13 -13.25 0.65
C LYS A 79 -1.37 -13.45 -0.63
N ASN A 80 -1.26 -12.38 -1.39
CA ASN A 80 -0.52 -12.33 -2.64
C ASN A 80 0.83 -11.66 -2.43
N LYS A 81 1.86 -12.12 -3.11
CA LYS A 81 3.19 -11.52 -3.05
C LYS A 81 3.84 -11.57 -4.42
N VAL A 82 4.36 -10.44 -4.86
CA VAL A 82 5.29 -10.36 -5.97
C VAL A 82 6.62 -10.90 -5.50
N VAL A 83 7.13 -11.95 -6.13
CA VAL A 83 8.42 -12.57 -5.77
C VAL A 83 9.52 -11.95 -6.59
N THR A 84 9.36 -11.91 -7.92
CA THR A 84 10.34 -11.39 -8.86
C THR A 84 9.63 -10.57 -9.94
N LEU A 85 10.25 -9.51 -10.37
CA LEU A 85 9.87 -8.70 -11.53
C LEU A 85 11.04 -8.60 -12.51
N PRO A 86 10.77 -8.27 -13.79
CA PRO A 86 11.84 -7.94 -14.74
C PRO A 86 12.74 -6.84 -14.19
N ASP A 87 14.06 -7.03 -14.36
CA ASP A 87 15.03 -6.00 -14.00
C ASP A 87 14.79 -4.74 -14.85
N ASN A 88 14.55 -3.63 -14.18
CA ASN A 88 14.27 -2.35 -14.81
C ASN A 88 15.13 -1.20 -14.24
N GLY A 89 16.17 -1.53 -13.47
CA GLY A 89 17.06 -0.56 -12.84
C GLY A 89 16.43 0.26 -11.70
N GLN A 90 15.19 -0.04 -11.32
CA GLN A 90 14.53 0.62 -10.19
C GLN A 90 14.68 -0.21 -8.92
N PRO A 91 14.72 0.43 -7.74
CA PRO A 91 14.72 -0.30 -6.48
C PRO A 91 13.56 -1.31 -6.41
N LYS A 92 13.87 -2.59 -6.09
CA LYS A 92 12.91 -3.71 -6.05
C LYS A 92 12.15 -3.91 -7.37
N ASN A 93 12.79 -3.59 -8.48
CA ASN A 93 12.24 -3.71 -9.84
C ASN A 93 10.82 -3.12 -9.95
N ARG A 94 10.58 -2.01 -9.28
CA ARG A 94 9.28 -1.40 -9.13
C ARG A 94 8.69 -0.96 -10.46
N ILE A 95 7.43 -1.31 -10.70
CA ILE A 95 6.63 -0.91 -11.85
C ILE A 95 5.47 -0.04 -11.37
N GLY A 96 5.44 1.22 -11.81
CA GLY A 96 4.43 2.19 -11.38
C GLY A 96 4.62 2.63 -9.93
N GLY A 97 3.55 3.09 -9.31
CA GLY A 97 3.57 3.71 -7.99
C GLY A 97 3.68 5.23 -8.06
N GLN A 98 3.53 5.84 -6.90
CA GLN A 98 3.57 7.28 -6.72
C GLN A 98 4.73 7.66 -5.81
N GLN A 99 5.43 8.71 -6.19
CA GLN A 99 6.46 9.33 -5.38
C GLN A 99 5.81 10.28 -4.37
N ILE A 100 6.15 10.13 -3.10
CA ILE A 100 5.68 11.03 -2.05
C ILE A 100 6.86 11.56 -1.24
N TYR A 101 6.71 12.79 -0.79
CA TYR A 101 7.64 13.41 0.13
C TYR A 101 7.25 13.08 1.57
N THR A 102 8.22 12.60 2.37
CA THR A 102 7.96 12.25 3.78
C THR A 102 7.93 13.46 4.70
N GLY A 103 8.38 14.62 4.21
CA GLY A 103 8.59 15.83 5.00
C GLY A 103 9.90 15.83 5.80
N ARG A 104 10.72 14.78 5.67
CA ARG A 104 12.05 14.69 6.29
C ARG A 104 13.12 15.16 5.30
N LYS A 105 14.25 15.59 5.85
CA LYS A 105 15.47 15.85 5.10
C LYS A 105 16.44 14.70 5.29
N VAL A 106 17.04 14.25 4.20
CA VAL A 106 18.11 13.24 4.17
C VAL A 106 19.31 13.82 3.43
N LEU A 107 20.47 13.25 3.64
CA LEU A 107 21.68 13.59 2.88
C LEU A 107 21.70 12.74 1.60
N ASP A 108 21.94 13.38 0.46
CA ASP A 108 22.24 12.68 -0.78
C ASP A 108 23.68 12.13 -0.79
N GLU A 109 24.05 11.41 -1.83
CA GLU A 109 25.40 10.84 -1.97
C GLU A 109 26.52 11.92 -2.01
N ALA A 110 26.19 13.17 -2.34
CA ALA A 110 27.08 14.31 -2.35
C ALA A 110 27.10 15.06 -1.01
N GLY A 111 26.31 14.62 -0.02
CA GLY A 111 26.23 15.24 1.31
C GLY A 111 25.31 16.45 1.39
N ASN A 112 24.48 16.74 0.35
CA ASN A 112 23.53 17.82 0.38
C ASN A 112 22.24 17.40 1.08
N GLN A 113 21.60 18.32 1.77
CA GLN A 113 20.27 18.10 2.34
C GLN A 113 19.18 18.13 1.24
N VAL A 114 18.56 17.00 0.99
CA VAL A 114 17.45 16.85 0.05
C VAL A 114 16.19 16.37 0.76
N ASP A 115 15.03 16.65 0.19
CA ASP A 115 13.77 16.12 0.70
C ASP A 115 13.74 14.59 0.54
N GLU A 116 13.46 13.87 1.61
CA GLU A 116 13.29 12.42 1.55
C GLU A 116 12.07 12.08 0.73
N VAL A 117 12.28 11.23 -0.24
CA VAL A 117 11.24 10.76 -1.14
C VAL A 117 11.13 9.25 -1.05
N ILE A 118 9.92 8.76 -0.83
CA ILE A 118 9.62 7.33 -0.88
C ILE A 118 8.63 7.04 -2.00
N PHE A 119 8.69 5.82 -2.51
CA PHE A 119 7.72 5.34 -3.48
C PHE A 119 6.70 4.45 -2.79
N VAL A 120 5.42 4.71 -3.06
CA VAL A 120 4.29 3.98 -2.51
C VAL A 120 3.39 3.44 -3.61
N GLY A 121 2.75 2.31 -3.35
CA GLY A 121 1.92 1.64 -4.35
C GLY A 121 2.73 1.01 -5.49
N GLY A 122 2.05 0.78 -6.62
CA GLY A 122 2.63 0.07 -7.74
C GLY A 122 2.84 -1.42 -7.45
N LYS A 123 3.65 -2.07 -8.28
CA LYS A 123 4.10 -3.45 -8.10
C LYS A 123 5.58 -3.43 -7.72
N GLN A 124 5.94 -4.07 -6.63
CA GLN A 124 7.32 -4.16 -6.14
C GLN A 124 7.60 -5.58 -5.67
N GLU A 125 8.83 -6.04 -5.83
CA GLU A 125 9.25 -7.30 -5.25
C GLU A 125 9.12 -7.29 -3.72
N GLY A 126 8.58 -8.36 -3.19
CA GLY A 126 8.34 -8.53 -1.77
C GLY A 126 7.03 -7.96 -1.24
N GLN A 127 6.27 -7.23 -2.05
CA GLN A 127 5.00 -6.62 -1.68
C GLN A 127 3.79 -7.30 -2.33
N GLU A 128 2.61 -7.01 -1.80
CA GLU A 128 1.35 -7.39 -2.43
C GLU A 128 1.08 -6.47 -3.63
N PRO A 129 0.58 -6.99 -4.75
CA PRO A 129 0.15 -6.16 -5.87
C PRO A 129 -1.15 -5.44 -5.52
N GLY A 130 -1.27 -4.20 -5.98
CA GLY A 130 -2.51 -3.43 -5.82
C GLY A 130 -2.75 -2.88 -4.41
N ILE A 131 -1.69 -2.68 -3.63
CA ILE A 131 -1.80 -2.01 -2.32
C ILE A 131 -2.36 -0.61 -2.53
N LEU A 132 -3.46 -0.33 -1.84
CA LEU A 132 -4.01 1.01 -1.76
C LEU A 132 -3.16 1.83 -0.80
N VAL A 133 -2.72 2.97 -1.29
CA VAL A 133 -1.93 3.92 -0.51
C VAL A 133 -2.60 5.29 -0.52
N GLY A 134 -2.49 5.99 0.59
CA GLY A 134 -3.07 7.32 0.75
C GLY A 134 -2.54 8.01 1.98
N TYR A 135 -2.84 9.28 2.10
CA TYR A 135 -2.56 10.02 3.32
C TYR A 135 -3.59 9.69 4.39
N LYS A 136 -3.12 9.38 5.58
CA LYS A 136 -3.98 9.27 6.75
C LYS A 136 -4.19 10.66 7.35
N ALA A 137 -5.42 11.13 7.36
CA ALA A 137 -5.76 12.35 8.08
C ALA A 137 -5.72 12.07 9.58
N GLU A 138 -4.84 12.74 10.31
CA GLU A 138 -4.70 12.58 11.76
C GLU A 138 -5.53 13.61 12.54
N GLY A 139 -6.09 14.59 11.84
CA GLY A 139 -6.91 15.65 12.41
C GLY A 139 -6.55 17.02 11.85
N LEU A 140 -7.07 18.03 12.50
CA LEU A 140 -6.80 19.43 12.21
C LEU A 140 -6.10 20.07 13.42
N TYR A 141 -5.08 20.83 13.17
CA TYR A 141 -4.51 21.70 14.19
C TYR A 141 -5.53 22.76 14.59
N LYS A 142 -5.80 22.88 15.88
CA LYS A 142 -6.76 23.86 16.41
C LYS A 142 -6.17 25.25 16.56
N ASP A 143 -4.87 25.33 16.87
CA ASP A 143 -4.13 26.56 17.02
C ASP A 143 -2.85 26.50 16.16
N TRP A 144 -2.39 27.64 15.71
CA TRP A 144 -1.11 27.76 15.00
C TRP A 144 0.09 27.24 15.81
N LYS A 145 0.02 27.34 17.13
CA LYS A 145 1.06 26.83 18.03
C LYS A 145 1.17 25.31 18.03
N ASP A 146 0.10 24.62 17.66
CA ASP A 146 0.07 23.15 17.59
C ASP A 146 0.74 22.63 16.31
N ILE A 147 0.97 23.51 15.33
CA ILE A 147 1.64 23.15 14.08
C ILE A 147 3.11 22.87 14.38
N PRO A 148 3.72 21.77 13.83
CA PRO A 148 5.16 21.54 13.97
C PRO A 148 5.98 22.79 13.64
N GLY A 149 6.88 23.14 14.55
CA GLY A 149 7.52 24.47 14.54
C GLY A 149 8.29 24.81 13.26
N ASP A 150 8.85 23.79 12.62
CA ASP A 150 9.67 23.87 11.39
C ASP A 150 8.89 23.55 10.10
N LEU A 151 7.58 23.31 10.20
CA LEU A 151 6.75 23.00 9.04
C LEU A 151 6.68 24.21 8.09
N VAL A 152 6.87 23.96 6.81
CA VAL A 152 6.65 24.91 5.72
C VAL A 152 5.73 24.27 4.69
N VAL A 153 4.58 24.88 4.44
CA VAL A 153 3.64 24.45 3.41
C VAL A 153 4.08 25.05 2.07
N LYS A 154 4.53 24.20 1.14
CA LYS A 154 5.04 24.63 -0.16
C LYS A 154 3.96 24.84 -1.22
N THR A 155 2.78 24.22 -1.01
CA THR A 155 1.65 24.26 -1.96
C THR A 155 0.33 24.42 -1.22
N GLY A 156 -0.62 25.12 -1.83
CA GLY A 156 -1.96 25.33 -1.29
C GLY A 156 -2.32 26.81 -1.14
N ASN A 157 -3.59 27.08 -0.83
CA ASN A 157 -4.13 28.43 -0.64
C ASN A 157 -4.02 28.91 0.83
N TYR A 158 -2.96 28.50 1.52
CA TYR A 158 -2.69 28.97 2.88
C TYR A 158 -2.00 30.32 2.83
N GLN A 159 -2.48 31.27 3.61
CA GLN A 159 -1.97 32.63 3.62
C GLN A 159 -1.25 32.93 4.93
N GLY A 160 -0.20 33.79 4.84
CA GLY A 160 0.48 34.32 5.98
C GLY A 160 1.17 33.27 6.87
N LYS A 161 1.06 33.46 8.17
CA LYS A 161 1.72 32.64 9.19
C LYS A 161 1.32 31.16 9.17
N TYR A 162 0.14 30.83 8.63
CA TYR A 162 -0.31 29.43 8.55
C TYR A 162 0.43 28.60 7.50
N GLN A 163 1.15 29.25 6.62
CA GLN A 163 2.04 28.60 5.64
C GLN A 163 3.32 28.09 6.31
N TYR A 164 3.65 28.61 7.45
CA TYR A 164 4.85 28.30 8.22
C TYR A 164 4.47 27.88 9.63
N GLY A 165 5.15 26.88 10.17
CA GLY A 165 5.10 26.60 11.60
C GLY A 165 5.76 27.74 12.41
N PRO A 166 5.50 27.84 13.71
CA PRO A 166 5.95 28.96 14.54
C PRO A 166 7.45 29.24 14.47
N LYS A 167 8.27 28.20 14.48
CA LYS A 167 9.74 28.31 14.42
C LYS A 167 10.23 28.75 13.04
N ALA A 168 9.65 28.16 11.97
CA ALA A 168 9.98 28.54 10.60
C ALA A 168 9.58 30.00 10.31
N TYR A 169 8.39 30.43 10.77
CA TYR A 169 7.94 31.81 10.65
C TYR A 169 8.83 32.78 11.41
N ALA A 170 9.26 32.42 12.61
CA ALA A 170 10.15 33.30 13.41
C ALA A 170 11.51 33.52 12.73
N ALA A 171 11.98 32.55 11.96
CA ALA A 171 13.25 32.64 11.23
C ALA A 171 13.20 33.49 9.96
N LEU A 172 12.01 33.89 9.48
CA LEU A 172 11.85 34.75 8.32
C LEU A 172 12.33 36.18 8.63
N SER A 173 12.86 36.86 7.61
CA SER A 173 13.13 38.32 7.67
C SER A 173 11.83 39.12 7.77
N ASP A 174 11.92 40.37 8.23
CA ASP A 174 10.74 41.23 8.37
C ASP A 174 10.04 41.48 7.01
N ALA A 175 10.81 41.55 5.92
CA ALA A 175 10.27 41.71 4.57
C ALA A 175 9.49 40.44 4.11
N GLU A 176 9.97 39.25 4.47
CA GLU A 176 9.29 37.99 4.17
C GLU A 176 8.04 37.80 5.05
N LYS A 177 8.12 38.18 6.33
CA LYS A 177 6.96 38.19 7.22
C LYS A 177 5.86 39.12 6.72
N ALA A 178 6.23 40.31 6.26
CA ALA A 178 5.28 41.26 5.70
C ALA A 178 4.58 40.71 4.44
N LYS A 179 5.32 40.05 3.54
CA LYS A 179 4.74 39.38 2.37
C LYS A 179 3.85 38.21 2.77
N ALA A 180 4.24 37.41 3.75
CA ALA A 180 3.47 36.28 4.22
C ALA A 180 2.14 36.67 4.86
N LEU A 181 2.00 37.90 5.35
CA LEU A 181 0.77 38.42 5.97
C LEU A 181 -0.14 39.19 5.00
N GLN A 182 0.36 39.55 3.80
CA GLN A 182 -0.39 40.33 2.80
C GLN A 182 -1.15 39.48 1.77
N ASN A 183 -0.85 38.21 1.68
CA ASN A 183 -1.54 37.24 0.84
C ASN A 183 -2.51 36.44 1.73
#